data_197293f945fd43f6b79485480516956d
#
_entry.id   197293f945fd43f6b79485480516956d
#
_cell.length_a   1.000
_cell.length_b   1.000
_cell.length_c   1.000
_cell.angle_alpha   90.00
_cell.angle_beta   90.00
_cell.angle_gamma   90.00
#
_symmetry.space_group_name_H-M   'P 1'
#
loop_
_entity.id
_entity.type
_entity.pdbx_description
1 polymer ?
#
loop_
_entity_poly.entity_id
_entity_poly.type
_entity_poly.pdbx_seq_one_letter_code
_entity_poly.pdbx_strand_id
1 'polypeptide(L)'
;MARQFASAGDLADKKVSFTEIGKDLWAYTAEGDPNTGVIIGDDSVMIVDAQATPRLAGKVVEKIRSVTDKPIKYVVLSHYHAVRVLGASAYGAQEIIMSDVARSMVVERGQEDWDSEFGRFPRLFQGSESIPGLTWPTMTFSESMTVYMGKRRVDLAFLG
;
A
#
# COMPACT_ATOMS: atom_id res chain seq x y z
N MET A 1 -12.27 22.84 22.56
CA MET A 1 -11.15 22.70 21.60
C MET A 1 -10.82 21.21 21.49
N ALA A 2 -10.91 20.64 20.29
CA ALA A 2 -10.50 19.26 20.08
C ALA A 2 -8.98 19.15 20.38
N ARG A 3 -8.56 18.13 21.15
CA ARG A 3 -7.15 17.86 21.43
C ARG A 3 -6.47 17.45 20.14
N GLN A 4 -5.48 18.20 19.70
CA GLN A 4 -4.66 17.83 18.54
C GLN A 4 -3.84 16.58 18.88
N PHE A 5 -3.81 15.60 17.97
CA PHE A 5 -2.96 14.42 18.13
C PHE A 5 -1.47 14.81 18.09
N ALA A 6 -0.65 14.16 18.89
CA ALA A 6 0.79 14.40 18.91
C ALA A 6 1.45 14.16 17.54
N SER A 7 0.96 13.17 16.80
CA SER A 7 1.39 12.85 15.43
C SER A 7 1.09 13.96 14.41
N ALA A 8 0.10 14.82 14.66
CA ALA A 8 -0.22 15.94 13.78
C ALA A 8 0.88 17.01 13.73
N GLY A 9 1.76 17.06 14.75
CA GLY A 9 2.92 17.95 14.80
C GLY A 9 4.19 17.34 14.18
N ASP A 10 4.20 16.05 13.84
CA ASP A 10 5.35 15.38 13.21
C ASP A 10 5.34 15.61 11.69
N LEU A 11 5.94 16.71 11.28
CA LEU A 11 6.03 17.13 9.86
C LEU A 11 7.42 16.86 9.25
N ALA A 12 8.36 16.32 10.03
CA ALA A 12 9.72 16.09 9.56
C ALA A 12 9.78 14.93 8.55
N ASP A 13 10.58 15.10 7.50
CA ASP A 13 10.87 14.03 6.55
C ASP A 13 11.58 12.87 7.26
N LYS A 14 11.19 11.65 6.94
CA LYS A 14 11.80 10.44 7.48
C LYS A 14 12.84 9.88 6.52
N LYS A 15 13.89 9.30 7.09
CA LYS A 15 14.86 8.55 6.31
C LYS A 15 14.21 7.30 5.74
N VAL A 16 14.18 7.24 4.42
CA VAL A 16 13.66 6.09 3.68
C VAL A 16 14.78 5.10 3.38
N SER A 17 14.52 3.80 3.55
CA SER A 17 15.34 2.72 3.05
C SER A 17 14.56 1.82 2.08
N PHE A 18 15.26 1.30 1.08
CA PHE A 18 14.76 0.30 0.15
C PHE A 18 15.78 -0.84 0.12
N THR A 19 15.45 -1.95 0.74
CA THR A 19 16.41 -3.02 1.06
C THR A 19 15.89 -4.36 0.58
N GLU A 20 16.75 -5.14 -0.08
CA GLU A 20 16.45 -6.53 -0.38
C GLU A 20 16.53 -7.36 0.91
N ILE A 21 15.40 -7.97 1.29
CA ILE A 21 15.26 -8.76 2.51
C ILE A 21 15.26 -10.27 2.24
N GLY A 22 15.30 -10.64 0.99
CA GLY A 22 15.36 -12.00 0.48
C GLY A 22 15.45 -11.95 -1.03
N LYS A 23 15.74 -13.06 -1.69
CA LYS A 23 15.89 -13.09 -3.15
C LYS A 23 14.62 -12.53 -3.84
N ASP A 24 14.79 -11.40 -4.51
CA ASP A 24 13.70 -10.68 -5.21
C ASP A 24 12.55 -10.23 -4.30
N LEU A 25 12.82 -10.07 -3.00
CA LEU A 25 11.90 -9.53 -2.00
C LEU A 25 12.50 -8.25 -1.41
N TRP A 26 11.76 -7.15 -1.54
CA TRP A 26 12.23 -5.83 -1.13
C TRP A 26 11.29 -5.20 -0.12
N ALA A 27 11.83 -4.42 0.79
CA ALA A 27 11.08 -3.61 1.74
C ALA A 27 11.40 -2.13 1.56
N TYR A 28 10.36 -1.33 1.34
CA TYR A 28 10.42 0.12 1.42
C TYR A 28 9.94 0.54 2.81
N THR A 29 10.82 1.13 3.59
CA THR A 29 10.55 1.44 5.00
C THR A 29 10.98 2.85 5.36
N ALA A 30 10.26 3.46 6.30
CA ALA A 30 10.65 4.69 6.97
C ALA A 30 10.17 4.64 8.42
N GLU A 31 10.92 5.23 9.33
CA GLU A 31 10.58 5.19 10.76
C GLU A 31 9.21 5.84 11.03
N GLY A 32 8.31 5.07 11.63
CA GLY A 32 6.96 5.52 11.98
C GLY A 32 5.97 5.63 10.82
N ASP A 33 6.38 5.30 9.60
CA ASP A 33 5.54 5.37 8.42
C ASP A 33 5.06 3.99 7.97
N PRO A 34 3.97 3.92 7.20
CA PRO A 34 3.55 2.68 6.56
C PRO A 34 4.65 2.14 5.65
N ASN A 35 4.96 0.86 5.79
CA ASN A 35 5.90 0.17 4.92
C ASN A 35 5.20 -0.36 3.67
N THR A 36 5.98 -0.58 2.61
CA THR A 36 5.53 -1.28 1.41
C THR A 36 6.46 -2.44 1.11
N GLY A 37 5.89 -3.62 0.92
CA GLY A 37 6.60 -4.80 0.43
C GLY A 37 6.58 -4.85 -1.11
N VAL A 38 7.65 -5.37 -1.70
CA VAL A 38 7.77 -5.58 -3.14
C VAL A 38 8.25 -7.00 -3.41
N ILE A 39 7.48 -7.74 -4.18
CA ILE A 39 7.80 -9.11 -4.60
C ILE A 39 8.00 -9.11 -6.11
N ILE A 40 9.21 -9.45 -6.56
CA ILE A 40 9.55 -9.52 -7.97
C ILE A 40 9.45 -10.99 -8.41
N GLY A 41 8.50 -11.27 -9.29
CA GLY A 41 8.33 -12.56 -9.94
C GLY A 41 9.14 -12.66 -11.24
N ASP A 42 8.91 -13.74 -12.00
CA ASP A 42 9.63 -13.94 -13.26
C ASP A 42 9.18 -12.93 -14.33
N ASP A 43 7.90 -12.56 -14.33
CA ASP A 43 7.28 -11.73 -15.38
C ASP A 43 6.62 -10.45 -14.88
N SER A 44 6.50 -10.26 -13.56
CA SER A 44 5.75 -9.16 -12.98
C SER A 44 6.17 -8.85 -11.54
N VAL A 45 5.65 -7.76 -11.02
CA VAL A 45 5.86 -7.28 -9.66
C VAL A 45 4.53 -7.26 -8.92
N MET A 46 4.56 -7.66 -7.65
CA MET A 46 3.48 -7.50 -6.68
C MET A 46 3.89 -6.53 -5.59
N ILE A 47 3.00 -5.63 -5.25
CA ILE A 47 3.13 -4.66 -4.16
C ILE A 47 2.29 -5.14 -2.97
N VAL A 48 2.81 -5.00 -1.78
CA VAL A 48 2.08 -5.25 -0.52
C VAL A 48 1.99 -3.94 0.26
N ASP A 49 0.78 -3.43 0.38
CA ASP A 49 0.42 -2.10 0.89
C ASP A 49 0.95 -0.93 0.03
N ALA A 50 0.12 0.10 -0.14
CA ALA A 50 0.24 1.03 -1.26
C ALA A 50 0.62 2.46 -0.87
N GLN A 51 0.95 2.74 0.39
CA GLN A 51 1.13 4.10 0.92
C GLN A 51 -0.17 4.92 0.99
N ALA A 52 -0.12 6.09 1.64
CA ALA A 52 -1.28 6.94 1.87
C ALA A 52 -1.73 7.73 0.65
N THR A 53 -0.83 8.10 -0.25
CA THR A 53 -1.17 8.91 -1.42
C THR A 53 -0.45 8.42 -2.67
N PRO A 54 -1.00 8.69 -3.87
CA PRO A 54 -0.31 8.40 -5.13
C PRO A 54 1.06 9.08 -5.21
N ARG A 55 1.23 10.27 -4.64
CA ARG A 55 2.52 10.95 -4.59
C ARG A 55 3.58 10.17 -3.79
N LEU A 56 3.21 9.64 -2.62
CA LEU A 56 4.14 8.82 -1.82
C LEU A 56 4.38 7.46 -2.49
N ALA A 57 3.35 6.86 -3.06
CA ALA A 57 3.47 5.62 -3.83
C ALA A 57 4.40 5.78 -5.05
N GLY A 58 4.39 6.95 -5.70
CA GLY A 58 5.32 7.28 -6.79
C GLY A 58 6.79 7.13 -6.38
N LYS A 59 7.14 7.51 -5.15
CA LYS A 59 8.50 7.32 -4.62
C LYS A 59 8.88 5.83 -4.49
N VAL A 60 7.91 4.98 -4.16
CA VAL A 60 8.11 3.52 -4.16
C VAL A 60 8.31 3.01 -5.57
N VAL A 61 7.51 3.47 -6.53
CA VAL A 61 7.65 3.10 -7.95
C VAL A 61 9.04 3.47 -8.48
N GLU A 62 9.57 4.65 -8.16
CA GLU A 62 10.93 5.05 -8.52
C GLU A 62 11.99 4.05 -8.00
N LYS A 63 11.85 3.61 -6.74
CA LYS A 63 12.74 2.59 -6.15
C LYS A 63 12.61 1.24 -6.84
N ILE A 64 11.40 0.81 -7.16
CA ILE A 64 11.17 -0.43 -7.91
C ILE A 64 11.86 -0.35 -9.28
N ARG A 65 11.74 0.77 -9.98
CA ARG A 65 12.37 0.96 -11.31
C ARG A 65 13.89 1.00 -11.26
N SER A 66 14.51 1.21 -10.09
CA SER A 66 15.95 1.08 -9.93
C SER A 66 16.45 -0.38 -9.90
N VAL A 67 15.55 -1.35 -9.70
CA VAL A 67 15.91 -2.78 -9.59
C VAL A 67 15.22 -3.67 -10.63
N THR A 68 14.11 -3.22 -11.25
CA THR A 68 13.41 -4.01 -12.27
C THR A 68 12.54 -3.16 -13.18
N ASP A 69 12.47 -3.54 -14.48
CA ASP A 69 11.54 -2.95 -15.47
C ASP A 69 10.25 -3.75 -15.63
N LYS A 70 10.10 -4.87 -14.90
CA LYS A 70 8.91 -5.73 -15.00
C LYS A 70 7.63 -4.97 -14.67
N PRO A 71 6.51 -5.26 -15.34
CA PRO A 71 5.24 -4.58 -15.06
C PRO A 71 4.75 -4.87 -13.65
N ILE A 72 4.19 -3.87 -12.97
CA ILE A 72 3.49 -4.05 -11.71
C ILE A 72 2.08 -4.57 -12.07
N LYS A 73 1.81 -5.84 -11.79
CA LYS A 73 0.52 -6.44 -12.09
C LYS A 73 -0.42 -6.46 -10.90
N TYR A 74 0.11 -6.55 -9.69
CA TYR A 74 -0.67 -6.78 -8.48
C TYR A 74 -0.35 -5.77 -7.39
N VAL A 75 -1.39 -5.27 -6.73
CA VAL A 75 -1.32 -4.60 -5.44
C VAL A 75 -2.16 -5.40 -4.45
N VAL A 76 -1.55 -5.93 -3.43
CA VAL A 76 -2.22 -6.63 -2.32
C VAL A 76 -2.31 -5.66 -1.15
N LEU A 77 -3.50 -5.44 -0.64
CA LEU A 77 -3.76 -4.55 0.49
C LEU A 77 -4.09 -5.38 1.73
N SER A 78 -3.25 -5.27 2.75
CA SER A 78 -3.34 -6.09 3.97
C SER A 78 -4.58 -5.79 4.79
N HIS A 79 -5.04 -4.53 4.78
CA HIS A 79 -6.24 -4.08 5.48
C HIS A 79 -6.71 -2.73 4.89
N TYR A 80 -7.79 -2.15 5.44
CA TYR A 80 -8.51 -1.02 4.86
C TYR A 80 -7.98 0.37 5.22
N HIS A 81 -7.00 0.51 6.14
CA HIS A 81 -6.55 1.82 6.62
C HIS A 81 -6.04 2.72 5.50
N ALA A 82 -6.51 3.97 5.49
CA ALA A 82 -6.24 4.96 4.46
C ALA A 82 -4.75 5.14 4.16
N VAL A 83 -3.91 5.16 5.20
CA VAL A 83 -2.45 5.30 5.07
C VAL A 83 -1.75 4.15 4.34
N ARG A 84 -2.47 3.05 4.06
CA ARG A 84 -1.94 1.89 3.36
C ARG A 84 -2.56 1.61 2.01
N VAL A 85 -3.71 2.22 1.73
CA VAL A 85 -4.50 1.84 0.55
C VAL A 85 -4.67 2.94 -0.47
N LEU A 86 -4.72 4.22 -0.06
CA LEU A 86 -5.13 5.29 -0.96
C LEU A 86 -4.09 5.64 -2.04
N GLY A 87 -2.85 5.17 -1.92
CA GLY A 87 -1.81 5.32 -2.93
C GLY A 87 -1.88 4.33 -4.09
N ALA A 88 -2.79 3.34 -4.05
CA ALA A 88 -2.81 2.20 -4.97
C ALA A 88 -2.86 2.57 -6.46
N SER A 89 -3.53 3.67 -6.82
CA SER A 89 -3.64 4.11 -8.22
C SER A 89 -2.30 4.45 -8.89
N ALA A 90 -1.28 4.84 -8.11
CA ALA A 90 0.03 5.21 -8.66
C ALA A 90 0.81 4.03 -9.24
N TYR A 91 0.49 2.81 -8.82
CA TYR A 91 1.20 1.61 -9.32
C TYR A 91 0.74 1.18 -10.70
N GLY A 92 -0.44 1.65 -11.16
CA GLY A 92 -1.01 1.22 -12.45
C GLY A 92 -1.21 -0.29 -12.54
N ALA A 93 -1.44 -0.94 -11.40
CA ALA A 93 -1.57 -2.39 -11.34
C ALA A 93 -2.81 -2.89 -12.08
N GLN A 94 -2.70 -4.07 -12.67
CA GLN A 94 -3.81 -4.73 -13.33
C GLN A 94 -4.86 -5.18 -12.31
N GLU A 95 -4.42 -5.70 -11.16
CA GLU A 95 -5.30 -6.20 -10.12
C GLU A 95 -4.96 -5.58 -8.76
N ILE A 96 -6.00 -5.20 -8.03
CA ILE A 96 -5.94 -4.81 -6.62
C ILE A 96 -6.66 -5.88 -5.80
N ILE A 97 -5.97 -6.48 -4.85
CA ILE A 97 -6.43 -7.66 -4.10
C ILE A 97 -6.59 -7.31 -2.62
N MET A 98 -7.72 -7.67 -2.05
CA MET A 98 -8.02 -7.59 -0.61
C MET A 98 -8.70 -8.88 -0.13
N SER A 99 -8.70 -9.12 1.18
CA SER A 99 -9.66 -10.07 1.75
C SER A 99 -11.09 -9.52 1.67
N ASP A 100 -12.09 -10.40 1.68
CA ASP A 100 -13.51 -10.01 1.73
C ASP A 100 -13.79 -9.12 2.95
N VAL A 101 -13.16 -9.43 4.08
CA VAL A 101 -13.28 -8.64 5.32
C VAL A 101 -12.70 -7.24 5.13
N ALA A 102 -11.51 -7.10 4.56
CA ALA A 102 -10.91 -5.79 4.31
C ALA A 102 -11.80 -4.94 3.38
N ARG A 103 -12.36 -5.53 2.32
CA ARG A 103 -13.32 -4.84 1.45
C ARG A 103 -14.57 -4.40 2.19
N SER A 104 -15.13 -5.25 3.05
CA SER A 104 -16.32 -4.89 3.85
C SER A 104 -16.01 -3.71 4.77
N MET A 105 -14.80 -3.64 5.34
CA MET A 105 -14.39 -2.51 6.18
C MET A 105 -14.22 -1.22 5.36
N VAL A 106 -13.78 -1.29 4.09
CA VAL A 106 -13.78 -0.11 3.19
C VAL A 106 -15.20 0.40 2.98
N VAL A 107 -16.18 -0.50 2.76
CA VAL A 107 -17.60 -0.12 2.60
C VAL A 107 -18.14 0.53 3.87
N GLU A 108 -17.86 -0.07 5.03
CA GLU A 108 -18.45 0.34 6.31
C GLU A 108 -17.86 1.66 6.83
N ARG A 109 -16.53 1.80 6.76
CA ARG A 109 -15.80 2.88 7.44
C ARG A 109 -14.61 3.47 6.69
N GLY A 110 -14.43 3.16 5.41
CA GLY A 110 -13.28 3.64 4.66
C GLY A 110 -13.17 5.17 4.62
N GLN A 111 -14.29 5.89 4.48
CA GLN A 111 -14.30 7.35 4.50
C GLN A 111 -14.02 7.92 5.89
N GLU A 112 -14.60 7.33 6.93
CA GLU A 112 -14.35 7.72 8.32
C GLU A 112 -12.88 7.56 8.69
N ASP A 113 -12.28 6.43 8.29
CA ASP A 113 -10.85 6.17 8.51
C ASP A 113 -9.98 7.18 7.77
N TRP A 114 -10.27 7.46 6.49
CA TRP A 114 -9.55 8.47 5.72
C TRP A 114 -9.59 9.84 6.41
N ASP A 115 -10.76 10.31 6.80
CA ASP A 115 -10.93 11.61 7.46
C ASP A 115 -10.15 11.66 8.78
N SER A 116 -10.20 10.57 9.55
CA SER A 116 -9.47 10.43 10.82
C SER A 116 -7.96 10.43 10.62
N GLU A 117 -7.46 9.60 9.71
CA GLU A 117 -6.03 9.44 9.43
C GLU A 117 -5.44 10.73 8.82
N PHE A 118 -6.18 11.40 7.93
CA PHE A 118 -5.78 12.69 7.37
C PHE A 118 -5.53 13.74 8.46
N GLY A 119 -6.39 13.80 9.46
CA GLY A 119 -6.24 14.72 10.60
C GLY A 119 -5.11 14.32 11.56
N ARG A 120 -4.81 13.04 11.65
CA ARG A 120 -3.80 12.50 12.60
C ARG A 120 -2.39 12.51 12.05
N PHE A 121 -2.24 12.30 10.73
CA PHE A 121 -0.95 12.12 10.06
C PHE A 121 -0.79 13.00 8.82
N PRO A 122 -0.87 14.34 8.95
CA PRO A 122 -0.87 15.25 7.78
C PRO A 122 0.36 15.07 6.89
N ARG A 123 1.51 14.69 7.44
CA ARG A 123 2.74 14.42 6.67
C ARG A 123 2.57 13.26 5.69
N LEU A 124 1.82 12.22 6.06
CA LEU A 124 1.57 11.05 5.20
C LEU A 124 0.60 11.37 4.05
N PHE A 125 -0.17 12.44 4.16
CA PHE A 125 -1.14 12.85 3.14
C PHE A 125 -0.62 13.97 2.22
N GLN A 126 0.70 14.09 2.08
CA GLN A 126 1.29 14.98 1.08
C GLN A 126 0.84 14.55 -0.33
N GLY A 127 0.30 15.49 -1.11
CA GLY A 127 -0.27 15.20 -2.42
C GLY A 127 -1.64 14.52 -2.34
N SER A 128 -2.41 14.77 -1.27
CA SER A 128 -3.77 14.22 -1.08
C SER A 128 -4.73 14.59 -2.20
N GLU A 129 -4.50 15.69 -2.89
CA GLU A 129 -5.25 16.11 -4.08
C GLU A 129 -5.15 15.12 -5.25
N SER A 130 -4.15 14.25 -5.24
CA SER A 130 -3.96 13.21 -6.26
C SER A 130 -4.73 11.91 -5.96
N ILE A 131 -5.35 11.78 -4.79
CA ILE A 131 -6.13 10.59 -4.41
C ILE A 131 -7.44 10.60 -5.20
N PRO A 132 -7.72 9.55 -6.03
CA PRO A 132 -8.92 9.54 -6.87
C PRO A 132 -10.22 9.24 -6.10
N GLY A 133 -10.10 8.76 -4.86
CA GLY A 133 -11.20 8.32 -4.00
C GLY A 133 -10.79 7.12 -3.17
N LEU A 134 -11.77 6.46 -2.55
CA LEU A 134 -11.52 5.21 -1.82
C LEU A 134 -10.97 4.14 -2.78
N THR A 135 -10.06 3.32 -2.28
CA THR A 135 -9.48 2.22 -3.06
C THR A 135 -10.40 1.00 -3.03
N TRP A 136 -10.74 0.51 -4.22
CA TRP A 136 -11.59 -0.66 -4.40
C TRP A 136 -10.78 -1.80 -4.98
N PRO A 137 -10.91 -3.03 -4.43
CA PRO A 137 -10.28 -4.20 -5.03
C PRO A 137 -10.96 -4.60 -6.33
N THR A 138 -10.17 -5.18 -7.22
CA THR A 138 -10.66 -5.88 -8.43
C THR A 138 -10.87 -7.36 -8.15
N MET A 139 -10.17 -7.91 -7.14
CA MET A 139 -10.29 -9.29 -6.69
C MET A 139 -10.34 -9.36 -5.16
N THR A 140 -11.14 -10.28 -4.64
CA THR A 140 -11.18 -10.57 -3.21
C THR A 140 -11.04 -12.06 -2.94
N PHE A 141 -10.66 -12.43 -1.69
CA PHE A 141 -10.61 -13.80 -1.23
C PHE A 141 -11.10 -13.90 0.22
N SER A 142 -11.71 -15.04 0.58
CA SER A 142 -12.25 -15.27 1.94
C SER A 142 -11.16 -15.77 2.90
N GLU A 143 -10.53 -16.90 2.57
CA GLU A 143 -9.57 -17.57 3.44
C GLU A 143 -8.15 -17.50 2.88
N SER A 144 -8.00 -17.83 1.61
CA SER A 144 -6.69 -17.82 0.94
C SER A 144 -6.82 -17.65 -0.56
N MET A 145 -5.71 -17.21 -1.17
CA MET A 145 -5.55 -17.09 -2.62
C MET A 145 -4.10 -17.38 -2.97
N THR A 146 -3.87 -18.06 -4.07
CA THR A 146 -2.53 -18.24 -4.65
C THR A 146 -2.41 -17.42 -5.93
N VAL A 147 -1.35 -16.64 -6.03
CA VAL A 147 -0.99 -15.87 -7.23
C VAL A 147 0.31 -16.42 -7.80
N TYR A 148 0.35 -16.67 -9.10
CA TYR A 148 1.56 -17.05 -9.82
C TYR A 148 2.07 -15.89 -10.67
N MET A 149 3.33 -15.52 -10.46
CA MET A 149 4.06 -14.53 -11.26
C MET A 149 5.18 -15.26 -12.02
N GLY A 150 4.83 -15.88 -13.13
CA GLY A 150 5.67 -16.89 -13.77
C GLY A 150 5.77 -18.15 -12.88
N LYS A 151 6.97 -18.56 -12.52
CA LYS A 151 7.20 -19.71 -11.59
C LYS A 151 7.14 -19.30 -10.12
N ARG A 152 7.18 -18.01 -9.81
CA ARG A 152 7.07 -17.54 -8.43
C ARG A 152 5.64 -17.70 -7.95
N ARG A 153 5.46 -18.48 -6.91
CA ARG A 153 4.20 -18.65 -6.20
C ARG A 153 4.15 -17.73 -5.00
N VAL A 154 3.03 -17.02 -4.83
CA VAL A 154 2.73 -16.18 -3.67
C VAL A 154 1.40 -16.64 -3.09
N ASP A 155 1.41 -17.07 -1.85
CA ASP A 155 0.21 -17.46 -1.12
C ASP A 155 -0.23 -16.32 -0.21
N LEU A 156 -1.48 -15.91 -0.35
CA LEU A 156 -2.16 -14.93 0.49
C LEU A 156 -3.07 -15.68 1.45
N ALA A 157 -3.03 -15.35 2.72
CA ALA A 157 -3.91 -15.95 3.73
C ALA A 157 -4.53 -14.86 4.60
N PHE A 158 -5.82 -15.00 4.89
CA PHE A 158 -6.51 -14.18 5.87
C PHE A 158 -6.26 -14.77 7.26
N LEU A 159 -5.71 -13.96 8.16
CA LEU A 159 -5.31 -14.41 9.51
C LEU A 159 -6.21 -13.85 10.63
N GLY A 160 -7.27 -13.10 10.29
CA GLY A 160 -8.18 -12.49 11.24
C GLY A 160 -8.07 -10.99 11.31
#